data_681903e475b5d48edcf195e87dc42fc6
#
_entry.id   681903e475b5d48edcf195e87dc42fc6
#
_cell.length_a   1.000
_cell.length_b   1.000
_cell.length_c   1.000
_cell.angle_alpha   90.00
_cell.angle_beta   90.00
_cell.angle_gamma   90.00
#
_symmetry.space_group_name_H-M   'P 1'
#
loop_
_entity.id
_entity.type
_entity.pdbx_description
1 polymer ?
#
loop_
_entity_poly.entity_id
_entity_poly.type
_entity_poly.pdbx_seq_one_letter_code
_entity_poly.pdbx_strand_id
1 'polypeptide(L)'
;MQPILNVSNIEKYYGNKGMVTKAVDNISFSVNKGEFVGIMGASGSGKTTLLNCISTIDTVTSGHIYVDGKNITTMKSKQLSAFRREQLGFVFQDFNLLDTLTAYENIALALTIIKTPVKQIEAKVNYVAKALGISEILKKYPYQLSGGQKQRVACARAIITQPSLILADEPTGALDSKSARMLLESFETLNHDLSATILMVTHDAFTASYCHRILFIKDGKIFNELIRGNSTRKEF
;
A
#
# COMPACT_ATOMS: atom_id res chain seq x y z
N MET A 1 -3.94 -2.99 22.39
CA MET A 1 -2.74 -3.06 21.51
C MET A 1 -2.55 -1.70 20.87
N GLN A 2 -1.30 -1.25 20.68
CA GLN A 2 -1.07 -0.01 19.93
C GLN A 2 -1.32 -0.27 18.42
N PRO A 3 -2.00 0.64 17.71
CA PRO A 3 -2.21 0.52 16.28
C PRO A 3 -0.87 0.64 15.53
N ILE A 4 -0.74 -0.05 14.38
CA ILE A 4 0.45 0.04 13.53
C ILE A 4 0.50 1.39 12.81
N LEU A 5 -0.65 1.93 12.43
CA LEU A 5 -0.81 3.27 11.89
C LEU A 5 -1.76 4.05 12.78
N ASN A 6 -1.36 5.26 13.18
CA ASN A 6 -2.25 6.21 13.85
C ASN A 6 -2.12 7.58 13.17
N VAL A 7 -3.22 8.05 12.63
CA VAL A 7 -3.36 9.34 11.96
C VAL A 7 -4.19 10.24 12.87
N SER A 8 -3.66 11.39 13.25
CA SER A 8 -4.27 12.30 14.22
C SER A 8 -4.39 13.70 13.66
N ASN A 9 -5.63 14.13 13.40
CA ASN A 9 -6.02 15.49 13.00
C ASN A 9 -5.17 16.04 11.85
N ILE A 10 -4.86 15.21 10.86
CA ILE A 10 -4.02 15.66 9.75
C ILE A 10 -4.80 16.56 8.81
N GLU A 11 -4.10 17.57 8.34
CA GLU A 11 -4.57 18.48 7.30
C GLU A 11 -3.50 18.59 6.20
N LYS A 12 -3.95 18.74 4.97
CA LYS A 12 -3.07 19.01 3.82
C LYS A 12 -3.70 20.04 2.92
N TYR A 13 -2.98 21.14 2.76
CA TYR A 13 -3.37 22.25 1.92
C TYR A 13 -2.37 22.43 0.78
N TYR A 14 -2.89 22.75 -0.41
CA TYR A 14 -2.12 23.17 -1.57
C TYR A 14 -2.53 24.57 -1.99
N GLY A 15 -1.62 25.33 -2.56
CA GLY A 15 -1.87 26.67 -3.09
C GLY A 15 -1.10 27.76 -2.38
N ASN A 16 -1.21 28.98 -2.89
CA ASN A 16 -0.57 30.19 -2.38
C ASN A 16 -1.64 31.21 -1.96
N LYS A 17 -1.18 32.36 -1.40
CA LYS A 17 -2.02 33.48 -0.96
C LYS A 17 -3.13 33.79 -1.97
N GLY A 18 -4.37 33.39 -1.67
CA GLY A 18 -5.58 33.67 -2.44
C GLY A 18 -6.35 32.47 -2.99
N MET A 19 -5.71 31.33 -3.22
CA MET A 19 -6.40 30.09 -3.61
C MET A 19 -5.77 28.91 -2.85
N VAL A 20 -6.42 28.50 -1.77
CA VAL A 20 -6.02 27.34 -0.95
C VAL A 20 -7.01 26.22 -1.17
N THR A 21 -6.52 25.07 -1.62
CA THR A 21 -7.30 23.82 -1.70
C THR A 21 -6.98 22.94 -0.49
N LYS A 22 -7.98 22.64 0.31
CA LYS A 22 -7.90 21.64 1.37
C LYS A 22 -8.06 20.24 0.75
N ALA A 23 -6.97 19.55 0.54
CA ALA A 23 -7.02 18.19 -0.01
C ALA A 23 -7.28 17.15 1.08
N VAL A 24 -6.84 17.41 2.32
CA VAL A 24 -7.14 16.62 3.53
C VAL A 24 -7.53 17.61 4.62
N ASP A 25 -8.67 17.39 5.27
CA ASP A 25 -9.26 18.30 6.25
C ASP A 25 -9.63 17.55 7.53
N ASN A 26 -8.75 17.64 8.55
CA ASN A 26 -8.94 17.08 9.88
C ASN A 26 -9.25 15.57 9.90
N ILE A 27 -8.45 14.77 9.20
CA ILE A 27 -8.60 13.31 9.18
C ILE A 27 -7.90 12.67 10.39
N SER A 28 -8.65 11.79 11.09
CA SER A 28 -8.14 10.94 12.16
C SER A 28 -8.66 9.52 12.01
N PHE A 29 -7.78 8.54 12.06
CA PHE A 29 -8.11 7.11 12.12
C PHE A 29 -6.89 6.29 12.54
N SER A 30 -7.11 5.02 12.86
CA SER A 30 -6.02 4.08 13.18
C SER A 30 -6.18 2.79 12.40
N VAL A 31 -5.07 2.07 12.20
CA VAL A 31 -5.05 0.73 11.59
C VAL A 31 -4.30 -0.20 12.52
N ASN A 32 -4.90 -1.35 12.84
CA ASN A 32 -4.28 -2.36 13.68
C ASN A 32 -3.34 -3.26 12.88
N LYS A 33 -2.40 -3.90 13.57
CA LYS A 33 -1.49 -4.87 12.92
C LYS A 33 -2.32 -6.03 12.33
N GLY A 34 -2.02 -6.40 11.08
CA GLY A 34 -2.74 -7.45 10.35
C GLY A 34 -4.11 -7.03 9.83
N GLU A 35 -4.49 -5.75 9.94
CA GLU A 35 -5.75 -5.25 9.39
C GLU A 35 -5.60 -4.92 7.90
N PHE A 36 -6.62 -5.23 7.09
CA PHE A 36 -6.72 -4.80 5.70
C PHE A 36 -7.79 -3.73 5.59
N VAL A 37 -7.37 -2.48 5.46
CA VAL A 37 -8.25 -1.29 5.44
C VAL A 37 -8.30 -0.70 4.04
N GLY A 38 -9.52 -0.43 3.56
CA GLY A 38 -9.78 0.31 2.33
C GLY A 38 -10.08 1.79 2.61
N ILE A 39 -9.58 2.68 1.78
CA ILE A 39 -9.98 4.08 1.71
C ILE A 39 -10.73 4.28 0.40
N MET A 40 -12.02 4.58 0.48
CA MET A 40 -12.90 4.71 -0.67
C MET A 40 -13.46 6.12 -0.81
N GLY A 41 -13.66 6.57 -2.03
CA GLY A 41 -14.26 7.88 -2.34
C GLY A 41 -14.13 8.26 -3.81
N ALA A 42 -14.82 9.29 -4.23
CA ALA A 42 -14.78 9.80 -5.60
C ALA A 42 -13.37 10.31 -6.00
N SER A 43 -13.11 10.45 -7.29
CA SER A 43 -11.89 11.11 -7.77
C SER A 43 -11.83 12.54 -7.20
N GLY A 44 -10.64 12.97 -6.78
CA GLY A 44 -10.42 14.28 -6.15
C GLY A 44 -10.84 14.38 -4.68
N SER A 45 -11.34 13.33 -4.03
CA SER A 45 -11.77 13.39 -2.62
C SER A 45 -10.63 13.47 -1.60
N GLY A 46 -9.34 13.38 -2.01
CA GLY A 46 -8.17 13.47 -1.14
C GLY A 46 -7.49 12.13 -0.81
N LYS A 47 -7.95 11.00 -1.36
CA LYS A 47 -7.39 9.66 -1.08
C LYS A 47 -5.90 9.52 -1.35
N THR A 48 -5.48 9.84 -2.57
CA THR A 48 -4.06 9.77 -2.98
C THR A 48 -3.21 10.78 -2.19
N THR A 49 -3.76 11.96 -1.88
CA THR A 49 -3.07 12.93 -1.01
C THR A 49 -2.85 12.37 0.40
N LEU A 50 -3.88 11.75 0.99
CA LEU A 50 -3.76 11.09 2.29
C LEU A 50 -2.72 9.97 2.25
N LEU A 51 -2.76 9.12 1.21
CA LEU A 51 -1.79 8.05 1.04
C LEU A 51 -0.36 8.60 0.87
N ASN A 52 -0.17 9.69 0.11
CA ASN A 52 1.11 10.35 -0.05
C ASN A 52 1.66 10.92 1.25
N CYS A 53 0.82 11.46 2.12
CA CYS A 53 1.23 11.90 3.45
C CYS A 53 1.67 10.72 4.34
N ILE A 54 0.92 9.61 4.34
CA ILE A 54 1.24 8.39 5.10
C ILE A 54 2.53 7.75 4.57
N SER A 55 2.71 7.77 3.25
CA SER A 55 3.90 7.24 2.59
C SER A 55 5.14 8.10 2.72
N THR A 56 5.00 9.29 3.28
CA THR A 56 6.07 10.30 3.39
C THR A 56 6.61 10.80 2.04
N ILE A 57 5.87 10.60 0.96
CA ILE A 57 6.13 11.22 -0.36
C ILE A 57 5.80 12.70 -0.29
N ASP A 58 4.73 13.04 0.43
CA ASP A 58 4.35 14.42 0.74
C ASP A 58 4.31 14.64 2.26
N THR A 59 4.29 15.90 2.67
CA THR A 59 4.25 16.31 4.09
C THR A 59 2.86 16.82 4.46
N VAL A 60 2.41 16.57 5.67
CA VAL A 60 1.19 17.19 6.21
C VAL A 60 1.38 18.69 6.46
N THR A 61 0.31 19.47 6.37
CA THR A 61 0.32 20.88 6.78
C THR A 61 0.20 20.99 8.30
N SER A 62 -0.63 20.15 8.93
CA SER A 62 -0.79 20.04 10.38
C SER A 62 -1.18 18.62 10.78
N GLY A 63 -1.14 18.33 12.09
CA GLY A 63 -1.43 17.02 12.65
C GLY A 63 -0.23 16.07 12.65
N HIS A 64 -0.47 14.83 13.06
CA HIS A 64 0.59 13.83 13.26
C HIS A 64 0.22 12.48 12.65
N ILE A 65 1.25 11.79 12.13
CA ILE A 65 1.14 10.41 11.65
C ILE A 65 2.19 9.57 12.37
N TYR A 66 1.74 8.50 12.99
CA TYR A 66 2.59 7.52 13.65
C TYR A 66 2.49 6.18 12.93
N VAL A 67 3.63 5.59 12.59
CA VAL A 67 3.72 4.22 12.06
C VAL A 67 4.65 3.43 12.95
N ASP A 68 4.17 2.30 13.46
CA ASP A 68 4.88 1.46 14.42
C ASP A 68 5.44 2.29 15.61
N GLY A 69 4.59 3.17 16.16
CA GLY A 69 4.93 4.07 17.26
C GLY A 69 5.86 5.24 16.92
N LYS A 70 6.37 5.33 15.69
CA LYS A 70 7.28 6.40 15.26
C LYS A 70 6.51 7.55 14.61
N ASN A 71 6.69 8.78 15.11
CA ASN A 71 6.10 9.98 14.50
C ASN A 71 6.86 10.34 13.21
N ILE A 72 6.27 10.05 12.05
CA ILE A 72 6.89 10.32 10.75
C ILE A 72 6.83 11.79 10.34
N THR A 73 5.91 12.59 10.90
CA THR A 73 5.75 14.01 10.55
C THR A 73 6.89 14.90 11.10
N THR A 74 7.65 14.39 12.07
CA THR A 74 8.79 15.10 12.68
C THR A 74 10.15 14.64 12.18
N MET A 75 10.18 13.62 11.31
CA MET A 75 11.42 13.04 10.78
C MET A 75 12.07 13.94 9.73
N LYS A 76 13.40 13.99 9.75
CA LYS A 76 14.20 14.67 8.71
C LYS A 76 14.25 13.81 7.43
N SER A 77 14.51 14.43 6.28
CA SER A 77 14.53 13.78 4.95
C SER A 77 15.34 12.46 4.91
N LYS A 78 16.53 12.42 5.52
CA LYS A 78 17.36 11.21 5.59
C LYS A 78 16.67 10.08 6.37
N GLN A 79 15.99 10.41 7.47
CA GLN A 79 15.24 9.45 8.29
C GLN A 79 14.01 8.95 7.54
N LEU A 80 13.28 9.83 6.84
CA LEU A 80 12.13 9.46 6.01
C LEU A 80 12.54 8.50 4.88
N SER A 81 13.69 8.71 4.25
CA SER A 81 14.20 7.81 3.21
C SER A 81 14.55 6.42 3.75
N ALA A 82 15.14 6.33 4.95
CA ALA A 82 15.39 5.06 5.62
C ALA A 82 14.07 4.39 6.02
N PHE A 83 13.15 5.15 6.61
CA PHE A 83 11.85 4.69 7.02
C PHE A 83 11.04 4.08 5.86
N ARG A 84 10.97 4.77 4.70
CA ARG A 84 10.30 4.22 3.51
C ARG A 84 10.86 2.88 3.06
N ARG A 85 12.18 2.72 3.05
CA ARG A 85 12.83 1.48 2.61
C ARG A 85 12.59 0.30 3.54
N GLU A 86 12.51 0.57 4.85
CA GLU A 86 12.50 -0.46 5.88
C GLU A 86 11.11 -0.80 6.40
N GLN A 87 10.21 0.20 6.43
CA GLN A 87 8.93 0.10 7.11
C GLN A 87 7.73 0.11 6.18
N LEU A 88 7.88 0.54 4.92
CA LEU A 88 6.78 0.66 3.98
C LEU A 88 6.98 -0.23 2.75
N GLY A 89 5.91 -0.91 2.34
CA GLY A 89 5.78 -1.55 1.05
C GLY A 89 4.85 -0.73 0.15
N PHE A 90 5.12 -0.69 -1.16
CA PHE A 90 4.32 0.09 -2.11
C PHE A 90 3.84 -0.77 -3.26
N VAL A 91 2.55 -0.68 -3.56
CA VAL A 91 1.92 -1.26 -4.75
C VAL A 91 1.18 -0.14 -5.48
N PHE A 92 1.61 0.17 -6.69
CA PHE A 92 1.07 1.25 -7.53
C PHE A 92 0.24 0.69 -8.68
N GLN A 93 -0.63 1.52 -9.24
CA GLN A 93 -1.42 1.20 -10.43
C GLN A 93 -0.53 0.84 -11.63
N ASP A 94 0.55 1.58 -11.87
CA ASP A 94 1.46 1.41 -13.02
C ASP A 94 2.60 0.41 -12.77
N PHE A 95 2.45 -0.49 -11.78
CA PHE A 95 3.42 -1.53 -11.40
C PHE A 95 4.79 -1.01 -10.97
N ASN A 96 5.34 0.00 -11.63
CA ASN A 96 6.66 0.60 -11.40
C ASN A 96 7.79 -0.45 -11.35
N LEU A 97 7.75 -1.44 -12.25
CA LEU A 97 8.83 -2.39 -12.43
C LEU A 97 9.91 -1.79 -13.32
N LEU A 98 11.16 -2.16 -13.05
CA LEU A 98 12.30 -1.78 -13.89
C LEU A 98 12.39 -2.76 -15.07
N ASP A 99 12.19 -2.27 -16.29
CA ASP A 99 12.14 -3.09 -17.51
C ASP A 99 13.48 -3.74 -17.84
N THR A 100 14.57 -3.21 -17.33
CA THR A 100 15.94 -3.74 -17.49
C THR A 100 16.26 -4.89 -16.55
N LEU A 101 15.39 -5.17 -15.57
CA LEU A 101 15.54 -6.22 -14.58
C LEU A 101 14.48 -7.30 -14.77
N THR A 102 14.86 -8.54 -14.54
CA THR A 102 13.92 -9.69 -14.48
C THR A 102 12.94 -9.52 -13.31
N ALA A 103 11.89 -10.33 -13.26
CA ALA A 103 10.96 -10.37 -12.12
C ALA A 103 11.71 -10.69 -10.80
N TYR A 104 12.64 -11.66 -10.83
CA TYR A 104 13.49 -11.97 -9.69
C TYR A 104 14.28 -10.74 -9.21
N GLU A 105 14.98 -10.05 -10.12
CA GLU A 105 15.81 -8.90 -9.80
C GLU A 105 14.99 -7.71 -9.30
N ASN A 106 13.78 -7.47 -9.87
CA ASN A 106 12.86 -6.46 -9.37
C ASN A 106 12.46 -6.70 -7.91
N ILE A 107 12.23 -7.97 -7.52
CA ILE A 107 11.90 -8.35 -6.15
C ILE A 107 13.15 -8.26 -5.26
N ALA A 108 14.27 -8.83 -5.69
CA ALA A 108 15.53 -8.87 -4.95
C ALA A 108 16.10 -7.48 -4.68
N LEU A 109 15.82 -6.50 -5.55
CA LEU A 109 16.29 -5.12 -5.42
C LEU A 109 15.92 -4.51 -4.05
N ALA A 110 14.69 -4.75 -3.59
CA ALA A 110 14.23 -4.25 -2.29
C ALA A 110 15.10 -4.77 -1.13
N LEU A 111 15.48 -6.05 -1.16
CA LEU A 111 16.37 -6.66 -0.17
C LEU A 111 17.81 -6.15 -0.28
N THR A 112 18.27 -5.90 -1.51
CA THR A 112 19.61 -5.36 -1.77
C THR A 112 19.73 -3.93 -1.20
N ILE A 113 18.71 -3.10 -1.38
CA ILE A 113 18.67 -1.72 -0.88
C ILE A 113 18.75 -1.68 0.66
N ILE A 114 18.12 -2.63 1.37
CA ILE A 114 18.20 -2.73 2.83
C ILE A 114 19.41 -3.54 3.30
N LYS A 115 20.33 -3.89 2.38
CA LYS A 115 21.60 -4.62 2.67
C LYS A 115 21.39 -6.01 3.28
N THR A 116 20.34 -6.72 2.84
CA THR A 116 20.14 -8.13 3.23
C THR A 116 21.34 -8.97 2.76
N PRO A 117 21.87 -9.90 3.59
CA PRO A 117 22.93 -10.79 3.18
C PRO A 117 22.59 -11.59 1.93
N VAL A 118 23.48 -11.61 0.93
CA VAL A 118 23.24 -12.22 -0.40
C VAL A 118 22.75 -13.67 -0.28
N LYS A 119 23.30 -14.46 0.65
CA LYS A 119 22.90 -15.86 0.90
C LYS A 119 21.42 -16.04 1.29
N GLN A 120 20.75 -14.98 1.76
CA GLN A 120 19.35 -15.02 2.18
C GLN A 120 18.38 -14.55 1.09
N ILE A 121 18.87 -13.81 0.08
CA ILE A 121 18.02 -13.16 -0.93
C ILE A 121 17.24 -14.20 -1.73
N GLU A 122 17.93 -15.22 -2.25
CA GLU A 122 17.30 -16.23 -3.09
C GLU A 122 16.18 -16.99 -2.36
N ALA A 123 16.45 -17.43 -1.13
CA ALA A 123 15.45 -18.14 -0.33
C ALA A 123 14.22 -17.27 -0.05
N LYS A 124 14.41 -15.99 0.29
CA LYS A 124 13.31 -15.04 0.52
C LYS A 124 12.50 -14.77 -0.74
N VAL A 125 13.17 -14.55 -1.88
CA VAL A 125 12.48 -14.33 -3.17
C VAL A 125 11.66 -15.55 -3.55
N ASN A 126 12.24 -16.76 -3.48
CA ASN A 126 11.52 -17.99 -3.81
C ASN A 126 10.33 -18.24 -2.88
N TYR A 127 10.44 -17.93 -1.60
CA TYR A 127 9.33 -18.05 -0.64
C TYR A 127 8.14 -17.16 -1.03
N VAL A 128 8.38 -15.87 -1.27
CA VAL A 128 7.33 -14.91 -1.64
C VAL A 128 6.78 -15.21 -3.04
N ALA A 129 7.65 -15.60 -3.98
CA ALA A 129 7.23 -15.97 -5.33
C ALA A 129 6.30 -17.18 -5.34
N LYS A 130 6.55 -18.17 -4.48
CA LYS A 130 5.68 -19.34 -4.32
C LYS A 130 4.31 -18.94 -3.75
N ALA A 131 4.29 -18.10 -2.70
CA ALA A 131 3.06 -17.62 -2.08
C ALA A 131 2.17 -16.85 -3.07
N LEU A 132 2.77 -16.09 -3.99
CA LEU A 132 2.06 -15.27 -4.98
C LEU A 132 1.87 -15.97 -6.35
N GLY A 133 2.25 -17.24 -6.47
CA GLY A 133 2.08 -18.00 -7.72
C GLY A 133 2.84 -17.43 -8.92
N ILE A 134 4.07 -16.93 -8.69
CA ILE A 134 4.92 -16.30 -9.73
C ILE A 134 6.28 -16.97 -9.92
N SER A 135 6.50 -18.16 -9.33
CA SER A 135 7.78 -18.87 -9.40
C SER A 135 8.25 -19.11 -10.85
N GLU A 136 7.32 -19.47 -11.73
CA GLU A 136 7.62 -19.81 -13.14
C GLU A 136 8.03 -18.60 -13.99
N ILE A 137 7.79 -17.38 -13.51
CA ILE A 137 8.07 -16.16 -14.27
C ILE A 137 9.25 -15.35 -13.74
N LEU A 138 9.93 -15.82 -12.72
CA LEU A 138 11.04 -15.09 -12.06
C LEU A 138 12.17 -14.70 -13.02
N LYS A 139 12.43 -15.49 -14.06
CA LYS A 139 13.46 -15.23 -15.08
C LYS A 139 13.00 -14.33 -16.23
N LYS A 140 11.71 -13.95 -16.27
CA LYS A 140 11.14 -13.11 -17.33
C LYS A 140 11.32 -11.64 -17.01
N TYR A 141 11.45 -10.83 -18.06
CA TYR A 141 11.45 -9.37 -17.97
C TYR A 141 10.01 -8.81 -17.94
N PRO A 142 9.77 -7.60 -17.42
CA PRO A 142 8.43 -7.01 -17.36
C PRO A 142 7.67 -7.00 -18.68
N TYR A 143 8.33 -6.72 -19.82
CA TYR A 143 7.70 -6.72 -21.14
C TYR A 143 7.22 -8.11 -21.61
N GLN A 144 7.66 -9.19 -20.96
CA GLN A 144 7.22 -10.57 -21.24
C GLN A 144 6.06 -11.03 -20.33
N LEU A 145 5.62 -10.16 -19.42
CA LEU A 145 4.61 -10.47 -18.39
C LEU A 145 3.26 -9.85 -18.74
N SER A 146 2.16 -10.55 -18.42
CA SER A 146 0.83 -9.96 -18.42
C SER A 146 0.70 -8.90 -17.31
N GLY A 147 -0.31 -8.01 -17.42
CA GLY A 147 -0.57 -6.98 -16.41
C GLY A 147 -0.72 -7.57 -14.99
N GLY A 148 -1.52 -8.64 -14.85
CA GLY A 148 -1.68 -9.33 -13.57
C GLY A 148 -0.39 -9.99 -13.05
N GLN A 149 0.48 -10.50 -13.94
CA GLN A 149 1.80 -11.01 -13.53
C GLN A 149 2.72 -9.88 -13.05
N LYS A 150 2.77 -8.75 -13.76
CA LYS A 150 3.51 -7.55 -13.35
C LYS A 150 3.07 -7.08 -11.97
N GLN A 151 1.75 -7.04 -11.72
CA GLN A 151 1.22 -6.59 -10.45
C GLN A 151 1.59 -7.54 -9.30
N ARG A 152 1.53 -8.87 -9.52
CA ARG A 152 1.99 -9.82 -8.49
C ARG A 152 3.50 -9.72 -8.22
N VAL A 153 4.31 -9.41 -9.22
CA VAL A 153 5.74 -9.10 -9.03
C VAL A 153 5.91 -7.82 -8.20
N ALA A 154 5.10 -6.78 -8.46
CA ALA A 154 5.11 -5.55 -7.66
C ALA A 154 4.68 -5.81 -6.20
N CYS A 155 3.67 -6.66 -5.98
CA CYS A 155 3.27 -7.12 -4.64
C CYS A 155 4.40 -7.88 -3.94
N ALA A 156 5.07 -8.81 -4.65
CA ALA A 156 6.21 -9.53 -4.11
C ALA A 156 7.32 -8.58 -3.66
N ARG A 157 7.64 -7.58 -4.48
CA ARG A 157 8.62 -6.55 -4.15
C ARG A 157 8.21 -5.73 -2.92
N ALA A 158 6.92 -5.43 -2.78
CA ALA A 158 6.39 -4.64 -1.67
C ALA A 158 6.47 -5.38 -0.33
N ILE A 159 6.24 -6.71 -0.30
CA ILE A 159 6.20 -7.49 0.94
C ILE A 159 7.54 -8.09 1.35
N ILE A 160 8.49 -8.24 0.41
CA ILE A 160 9.72 -9.03 0.63
C ILE A 160 10.59 -8.52 1.79
N THR A 161 10.53 -7.22 2.08
CA THR A 161 11.23 -6.60 3.21
C THR A 161 10.51 -6.78 4.54
N GLN A 162 9.33 -7.40 4.55
CA GLN A 162 8.44 -7.53 5.71
C GLN A 162 8.12 -6.16 6.34
N PRO A 163 7.57 -5.22 5.56
CA PRO A 163 7.29 -3.88 6.06
C PRO A 163 6.19 -3.89 7.13
N SER A 164 6.18 -2.86 7.98
CA SER A 164 5.12 -2.65 8.97
C SER A 164 3.77 -2.35 8.31
N LEU A 165 3.79 -1.70 7.14
CA LEU A 165 2.59 -1.27 6.43
C LEU A 165 2.78 -1.37 4.91
N ILE A 166 1.84 -1.99 4.21
CA ILE A 166 1.75 -1.99 2.75
C ILE A 166 0.72 -0.92 2.34
N LEU A 167 1.14 -0.04 1.43
CA LEU A 167 0.32 1.00 0.83
C LEU A 167 0.02 0.64 -0.62
N ALA A 168 -1.26 0.58 -0.99
CA ALA A 168 -1.70 0.26 -2.33
C ALA A 168 -2.57 1.40 -2.88
N ASP A 169 -2.12 2.05 -3.97
CA ASP A 169 -2.86 3.13 -4.63
C ASP A 169 -3.50 2.62 -5.92
N GLU A 170 -4.82 2.42 -5.89
CA GLU A 170 -5.65 1.92 -6.99
C GLU A 170 -5.03 0.70 -7.72
N PRO A 171 -4.63 -0.35 -6.99
CA PRO A 171 -3.79 -1.41 -7.53
C PRO A 171 -4.44 -2.24 -8.65
N THR A 172 -5.76 -2.14 -8.81
CA THR A 172 -6.55 -2.85 -9.84
C THR A 172 -6.89 -1.98 -11.03
N GLY A 173 -6.62 -0.67 -11.00
CA GLY A 173 -7.11 0.30 -11.99
C GLY A 173 -6.65 0.06 -13.43
N ALA A 174 -5.50 -0.61 -13.64
CA ALA A 174 -4.97 -0.95 -14.96
C ALA A 174 -5.19 -2.41 -15.35
N LEU A 175 -6.02 -3.18 -14.61
CA LEU A 175 -6.18 -4.61 -14.78
C LEU A 175 -7.58 -4.99 -15.34
N ASP A 176 -7.63 -6.05 -16.14
CA ASP A 176 -8.90 -6.73 -16.44
C ASP A 176 -9.47 -7.41 -15.18
N SER A 177 -10.77 -7.71 -15.18
CA SER A 177 -11.49 -8.25 -14.03
C SER A 177 -10.90 -9.55 -13.48
N LYS A 178 -10.34 -10.43 -14.34
CA LYS A 178 -9.71 -11.68 -13.92
C LYS A 178 -8.40 -11.41 -13.20
N SER A 179 -7.56 -10.56 -13.77
CA SER A 179 -6.27 -10.15 -13.20
C SER A 179 -6.46 -9.37 -11.90
N ALA A 180 -7.47 -8.48 -11.83
CA ALA A 180 -7.83 -7.75 -10.61
C ALA A 180 -8.21 -8.71 -9.47
N ARG A 181 -9.06 -9.72 -9.76
CA ARG A 181 -9.43 -10.74 -8.77
C ARG A 181 -8.21 -11.50 -8.25
N MET A 182 -7.35 -11.97 -9.14
CA MET A 182 -6.13 -12.71 -8.75
C MET A 182 -5.18 -11.89 -7.91
N LEU A 183 -5.10 -10.57 -8.18
CA LEU A 183 -4.32 -9.66 -7.36
C LEU A 183 -4.92 -9.51 -5.96
N LEU A 184 -6.23 -9.29 -5.88
CA LEU A 184 -6.92 -9.11 -4.59
C LEU A 184 -6.86 -10.38 -3.72
N GLU A 185 -6.99 -11.57 -4.34
CA GLU A 185 -6.74 -12.86 -3.69
C GLU A 185 -5.28 -12.96 -3.18
N SER A 186 -4.32 -12.38 -3.91
CA SER A 186 -2.94 -12.30 -3.44
C SER A 186 -2.81 -11.38 -2.22
N PHE A 187 -3.53 -10.25 -2.17
CA PHE A 187 -3.58 -9.41 -0.97
C PHE A 187 -4.23 -10.11 0.23
N GLU A 188 -5.31 -10.88 0.00
CA GLU A 188 -5.90 -11.72 1.06
C GLU A 188 -4.87 -12.72 1.60
N THR A 189 -4.13 -13.42 0.70
CA THR A 189 -3.06 -14.35 1.10
C THR A 189 -1.97 -13.63 1.91
N LEU A 190 -1.50 -12.47 1.47
CA LEU A 190 -0.51 -11.69 2.21
C LEU A 190 -1.01 -11.26 3.60
N ASN A 191 -2.26 -10.87 3.68
CA ASN A 191 -2.87 -10.44 4.92
C ASN A 191 -3.10 -11.63 5.88
N HIS A 192 -3.72 -12.71 5.39
CA HIS A 192 -4.09 -13.87 6.21
C HIS A 192 -2.87 -14.71 6.61
N ASP A 193 -2.02 -15.09 5.64
CA ASP A 193 -0.94 -16.06 5.87
C ASP A 193 0.34 -15.39 6.39
N LEU A 194 0.59 -14.12 6.00
CA LEU A 194 1.79 -13.37 6.40
C LEU A 194 1.51 -12.25 7.38
N SER A 195 0.25 -12.11 7.85
CA SER A 195 -0.18 -11.07 8.78
C SER A 195 0.19 -9.65 8.33
N ALA A 196 0.24 -9.42 6.99
CA ALA A 196 0.56 -8.12 6.44
C ALA A 196 -0.54 -7.11 6.78
N THR A 197 -0.14 -5.92 7.22
CA THR A 197 -1.06 -4.79 7.38
C THR A 197 -1.14 -4.05 6.07
N ILE A 198 -2.35 -3.83 5.55
CA ILE A 198 -2.56 -3.25 4.22
C ILE A 198 -3.50 -2.06 4.31
N LEU A 199 -3.09 -0.94 3.75
CA LEU A 199 -3.94 0.24 3.53
C LEU A 199 -4.06 0.46 2.01
N MET A 200 -5.26 0.28 1.48
CA MET A 200 -5.53 0.34 0.05
C MET A 200 -6.47 1.49 -0.28
N VAL A 201 -6.11 2.28 -1.26
CA VAL A 201 -6.99 3.31 -1.86
C VAL A 201 -7.65 2.73 -3.10
N THR A 202 -8.96 2.90 -3.21
CA THR A 202 -9.73 2.51 -4.38
C THR A 202 -11.01 3.35 -4.53
N HIS A 203 -11.53 3.42 -5.73
CA HIS A 203 -12.89 3.93 -6.00
C HIS A 203 -13.85 2.79 -6.42
N ASP A 204 -13.35 1.57 -6.53
CA ASP A 204 -14.11 0.40 -6.96
C ASP A 204 -14.62 -0.41 -5.76
N ALA A 205 -15.94 -0.62 -5.71
CA ALA A 205 -16.59 -1.33 -4.62
C ALA A 205 -16.19 -2.82 -4.57
N PHE A 206 -15.97 -3.46 -5.72
CA PHE A 206 -15.50 -4.85 -5.76
C PHE A 206 -14.13 -4.99 -5.12
N THR A 207 -13.21 -4.08 -5.44
CA THR A 207 -11.88 -4.03 -4.82
C THR A 207 -11.98 -3.78 -3.31
N ALA A 208 -12.82 -2.84 -2.88
CA ALA A 208 -13.01 -2.51 -1.47
C ALA A 208 -13.61 -3.68 -0.66
N SER A 209 -14.42 -4.55 -1.29
CA SER A 209 -15.03 -5.72 -0.62
C SER A 209 -14.03 -6.74 -0.06
N TYR A 210 -12.76 -6.67 -0.45
CA TYR A 210 -11.69 -7.49 0.10
C TYR A 210 -11.17 -7.00 1.45
N CYS A 211 -11.47 -5.74 1.81
CA CYS A 211 -11.00 -5.14 3.06
C CYS A 211 -11.82 -5.66 4.26
N HIS A 212 -11.24 -5.59 5.45
CA HIS A 212 -11.96 -5.84 6.71
C HIS A 212 -12.77 -4.62 7.12
N ARG A 213 -12.33 -3.43 6.71
CA ARG A 213 -12.91 -2.14 7.05
C ARG A 213 -12.69 -1.16 5.91
N ILE A 214 -13.69 -0.31 5.65
CA ILE A 214 -13.64 0.71 4.62
C ILE A 214 -13.89 2.08 5.26
N LEU A 215 -12.99 3.01 5.02
CA LEU A 215 -13.14 4.43 5.38
C LEU A 215 -13.59 5.20 4.14
N PHE A 216 -14.73 5.86 4.22
CA PHE A 216 -15.26 6.66 3.11
C PHE A 216 -14.80 8.10 3.24
N ILE A 217 -14.09 8.59 2.19
CA ILE A 217 -13.61 9.99 2.13
C ILE A 217 -14.42 10.78 1.12
N LYS A 218 -14.88 11.96 1.55
CA LYS A 218 -15.50 12.96 0.72
C LYS A 218 -14.99 14.36 1.11
N ASP A 219 -14.64 15.16 0.12
CA ASP A 219 -14.19 16.56 0.30
C ASP A 219 -13.07 16.69 1.37
N GLY A 220 -12.11 15.78 1.34
CA GLY A 220 -10.97 15.75 2.27
C GLY A 220 -11.27 15.22 3.67
N LYS A 221 -12.49 14.73 3.97
CA LYS A 221 -12.92 14.27 5.30
C LYS A 221 -13.38 12.81 5.26
N ILE A 222 -13.14 12.09 6.35
CA ILE A 222 -13.83 10.81 6.58
C ILE A 222 -15.26 11.14 7.01
N PHE A 223 -16.26 10.64 6.27
CA PHE A 223 -17.66 10.87 6.57
C PHE A 223 -18.41 9.60 6.98
N ASN A 224 -17.86 8.43 6.69
CA ASN A 224 -18.44 7.14 7.08
C ASN A 224 -17.38 6.07 7.19
N GLU A 225 -17.71 5.02 7.91
CA GLU A 225 -16.90 3.84 8.11
C GLU A 225 -17.77 2.59 8.04
N LEU A 226 -17.32 1.57 7.32
CA LEU A 226 -17.98 0.28 7.22
C LEU A 226 -17.04 -0.81 7.68
N ILE A 227 -17.49 -1.66 8.61
CA ILE A 227 -16.72 -2.78 9.17
C ILE A 227 -17.39 -4.07 8.73
N ARG A 228 -16.65 -4.98 8.11
CA ARG A 228 -17.17 -6.24 7.59
C ARG A 228 -17.68 -7.16 8.71
N GLY A 229 -17.05 -7.13 9.89
CA GLY A 229 -17.44 -8.00 11.01
C GLY A 229 -17.41 -9.48 10.60
N ASN A 230 -18.53 -10.17 10.84
CA ASN A 230 -18.72 -11.59 10.48
C ASN A 230 -19.38 -11.79 9.10
N SER A 231 -19.65 -10.72 8.36
CA SER A 231 -20.22 -10.82 7.01
C SER A 231 -19.26 -11.47 6.03
N THR A 232 -19.81 -12.23 5.09
CA THR A 232 -19.01 -12.70 3.95
C THR A 232 -18.69 -11.54 3.03
N ARG A 233 -17.68 -11.69 2.17
CA ARG A 233 -17.33 -10.68 1.16
C ARG A 233 -18.48 -10.30 0.23
N LYS A 234 -19.42 -11.21 -0.04
CA LYS A 234 -20.60 -10.95 -0.89
C LYS A 234 -21.67 -10.12 -0.19
N GLU A 235 -21.72 -10.16 1.11
CA GLU A 235 -22.66 -9.43 1.96
C GLU A 235 -22.11 -8.07 2.39
N PHE A 236 -20.80 -7.90 2.35
CA PHE A 236 -20.07 -6.67 2.66
C PHE A 236 -19.92 -5.75 1.45
#